data_88401fd0e8062631effd889539124440
#
_entry.id   88401fd0e8062631effd889539124440
#
_cell.length_a   1.000
_cell.length_b   1.000
_cell.length_c   1.000
_cell.angle_alpha   90.00
_cell.angle_beta   90.00
_cell.angle_gamma   90.00
#
_symmetry.space_group_name_H-M   'P 1'
#
loop_
_entity.id
_entity.type
_entity.pdbx_description
1 polymer ?
#
loop_
_entity_poly.entity_id
_entity_poly.type
_entity_poly.pdbx_seq_one_letter_code
_entity_poly.pdbx_strand_id
1 'polypeptide(L)'
;DVNGNVLAHTVSSYTLIAYLEESRTTDINKPQHVVDIEYTASELSKVLDIEYDSLIKYLSKQNVYQTEFGSKGRGLTELQKSAIDDLNLPGIDFIETQKRYYPYGDFLSYTLGYAIEKTYIDESGNEVSALVGEMGIEKQYNDILSGTDGYTFYQKDRNGYKIAGTQEVTVEAIDGSDIYLSIDANVQLFLEQALDNVENKGYSWDWYTML
;
A
#
# COMPACT_ATOMS: atom_id res chain seq x y z
N ASP A 1 11.84 15.94 -12.16
CA ASP A 1 12.03 16.65 -13.43
C ASP A 1 13.33 17.46 -13.40
N VAL A 2 13.64 18.22 -14.47
CA VAL A 2 14.84 19.06 -14.58
C VAL A 2 14.87 20.19 -13.55
N ASN A 3 13.73 20.61 -13.04
CA ASN A 3 13.57 21.70 -12.09
C ASN A 3 13.50 21.21 -10.63
N GLY A 4 13.61 19.90 -10.40
CA GLY A 4 13.49 19.29 -9.06
C GLY A 4 12.05 19.02 -8.62
N ASN A 5 11.05 19.18 -9.50
CA ASN A 5 9.68 18.78 -9.17
C ASN A 5 9.58 17.25 -9.07
N VAL A 6 8.93 16.79 -8.02
CA VAL A 6 8.72 15.36 -7.77
C VAL A 6 7.60 14.85 -8.67
N LEU A 7 7.92 13.90 -9.56
CA LEU A 7 6.96 13.30 -10.50
C LEU A 7 6.36 11.99 -9.97
N ALA A 8 7.10 11.27 -9.14
CA ALA A 8 6.65 10.08 -8.45
C ALA A 8 7.45 9.90 -7.15
N HIS A 9 6.81 9.47 -6.08
CA HIS A 9 7.49 9.11 -4.83
C HIS A 9 6.74 8.01 -4.09
N THR A 10 7.45 7.33 -3.21
CA THR A 10 6.87 6.29 -2.37
C THR A 10 6.26 6.91 -1.13
N VAL A 11 5.07 6.46 -0.75
CA VAL A 11 4.36 6.86 0.48
C VAL A 11 3.95 5.63 1.26
N SER A 12 3.91 5.74 2.58
CA SER A 12 3.32 4.70 3.43
C SER A 12 1.83 4.53 3.09
N SER A 13 1.41 3.30 3.11
CA SER A 13 0.05 2.86 2.83
C SER A 13 -0.33 1.79 3.84
N TYR A 14 -1.60 1.68 4.18
CA TYR A 14 -2.06 0.78 5.23
C TYR A 14 -3.15 -0.13 4.72
N THR A 15 -3.07 -1.41 5.07
CA THR A 15 -4.13 -2.39 4.85
C THR A 15 -4.79 -2.67 6.19
N LEU A 16 -6.08 -2.40 6.28
CA LEU A 16 -6.88 -2.67 7.47
C LEU A 16 -7.10 -4.17 7.62
N ILE A 17 -6.84 -4.68 8.81
CA ILE A 17 -7.11 -6.06 9.20
C ILE A 17 -7.95 -6.11 10.48
N ALA A 18 -8.70 -7.17 10.62
CA ALA A 18 -9.42 -7.50 11.86
C ALA A 18 -9.04 -8.89 12.33
N TYR A 19 -8.68 -9.01 13.59
CA TYR A 19 -8.48 -10.28 14.26
C TYR A 19 -9.81 -10.80 14.79
N LEU A 20 -10.20 -12.00 14.37
CA LEU A 20 -11.49 -12.61 14.71
C LEU A 20 -11.36 -13.75 15.74
N GLU A 21 -10.15 -14.27 15.93
CA GLU A 21 -9.88 -15.41 16.81
C GLU A 21 -9.78 -14.97 18.27
N GLU A 22 -10.69 -15.46 19.12
CA GLU A 22 -10.78 -15.11 20.55
C GLU A 22 -9.53 -15.54 21.33
N SER A 23 -8.86 -16.62 20.90
CA SER A 23 -7.65 -17.13 21.55
C SER A 23 -6.47 -16.15 21.55
N ARG A 24 -6.53 -15.11 20.69
CA ARG A 24 -5.57 -14.00 20.69
C ARG A 24 -5.61 -13.16 21.97
N THR A 25 -6.77 -13.08 22.61
CA THR A 25 -6.96 -12.31 23.84
C THR A 25 -6.46 -13.07 25.05
N THR A 26 -5.38 -12.59 25.65
CA THR A 26 -4.81 -13.15 26.89
C THR A 26 -5.35 -12.47 28.14
N ASP A 27 -5.75 -11.19 28.05
CA ASP A 27 -6.36 -10.41 29.13
C ASP A 27 -7.76 -9.97 28.70
N ILE A 28 -8.78 -10.44 29.40
CA ILE A 28 -10.19 -10.14 29.12
C ILE A 28 -10.51 -8.64 29.22
N ASN A 29 -9.72 -7.87 29.97
CA ASN A 29 -9.89 -6.43 30.09
C ASN A 29 -9.23 -5.64 28.93
N LYS A 30 -8.45 -6.33 28.11
CA LYS A 30 -7.76 -5.78 26.93
C LYS A 30 -7.93 -6.74 25.75
N PRO A 31 -9.13 -6.85 25.19
CA PRO A 31 -9.39 -7.76 24.09
C PRO A 31 -8.55 -7.39 22.86
N GLN A 32 -7.94 -8.40 22.24
CA GLN A 32 -7.12 -8.30 21.05
C GLN A 32 -7.79 -8.91 19.82
N HIS A 33 -9.09 -9.15 19.88
CA HIS A 33 -9.94 -9.59 18.79
C HIS A 33 -11.21 -8.74 18.75
N VAL A 34 -11.95 -8.79 17.65
CA VAL A 34 -13.23 -8.06 17.49
C VAL A 34 -14.27 -8.67 18.42
N VAL A 35 -14.72 -7.91 19.40
CA VAL A 35 -15.69 -8.33 20.42
C VAL A 35 -17.11 -8.04 19.98
N ASP A 36 -17.37 -6.85 19.45
CA ASP A 36 -18.68 -6.38 19.01
C ASP A 36 -18.63 -6.08 17.50
N ILE A 37 -19.16 -7.01 16.72
CA ILE A 37 -19.15 -6.95 15.27
C ILE A 37 -19.99 -5.78 14.76
N GLU A 38 -21.19 -5.57 15.35
CA GLU A 38 -22.13 -4.54 14.89
C GLU A 38 -21.61 -3.14 15.18
N TYR A 39 -21.09 -2.94 16.38
CA TYR A 39 -20.46 -1.67 16.75
C TYR A 39 -19.22 -1.38 15.89
N THR A 40 -18.33 -2.37 15.74
CA THR A 40 -17.13 -2.21 14.90
C THR A 40 -17.47 -1.88 13.46
N ALA A 41 -18.45 -2.58 12.87
CA ALA A 41 -18.90 -2.30 11.50
C ALA A 41 -19.53 -0.90 11.38
N SER A 42 -20.33 -0.49 12.37
CA SER A 42 -20.95 0.85 12.38
C SER A 42 -19.90 1.96 12.44
N GLU A 43 -18.88 1.82 13.28
CA GLU A 43 -17.83 2.83 13.40
C GLU A 43 -16.92 2.88 12.15
N LEU A 44 -16.50 1.71 11.64
CA LEU A 44 -15.69 1.65 10.43
C LEU A 44 -16.42 2.20 9.20
N SER A 45 -17.73 2.02 9.08
CA SER A 45 -18.52 2.54 7.96
C SER A 45 -18.59 4.07 7.90
N LYS A 46 -18.31 4.77 9.00
CA LYS A 46 -18.25 6.24 9.05
C LYS A 46 -16.95 6.81 8.50
N VAL A 47 -15.87 6.03 8.57
CA VAL A 47 -14.52 6.45 8.19
C VAL A 47 -14.14 5.90 6.82
N LEU A 48 -14.59 4.68 6.51
CA LEU A 48 -14.29 4.00 5.26
C LEU A 48 -15.46 4.05 4.29
N ASP A 49 -15.17 4.15 3.00
CA ASP A 49 -16.17 4.00 1.94
C ASP A 49 -16.53 2.51 1.72
N ILE A 50 -16.91 1.82 2.79
CA ILE A 50 -17.36 0.42 2.78
C ILE A 50 -18.75 0.36 3.40
N GLU A 51 -19.67 -0.28 2.68
CA GLU A 51 -21.03 -0.44 3.18
C GLU A 51 -21.07 -1.31 4.45
N TYR A 52 -21.94 -0.94 5.38
CA TYR A 52 -22.13 -1.62 6.66
C TYR A 52 -22.31 -3.14 6.51
N ASP A 53 -23.19 -3.57 5.60
CA ASP A 53 -23.47 -5.00 5.38
C ASP A 53 -22.23 -5.76 4.87
N SER A 54 -21.37 -5.10 4.10
CA SER A 54 -20.10 -5.67 3.66
C SER A 54 -19.11 -5.82 4.83
N LEU A 55 -19.06 -4.85 5.73
CA LEU A 55 -18.25 -4.92 6.94
C LEU A 55 -18.71 -6.06 7.85
N ILE A 56 -20.02 -6.18 8.09
CA ILE A 56 -20.59 -7.31 8.84
C ILE A 56 -20.16 -8.64 8.22
N LYS A 57 -20.24 -8.77 6.89
CA LYS A 57 -19.85 -10.00 6.20
C LYS A 57 -18.36 -10.35 6.39
N TYR A 58 -17.47 -9.35 6.41
CA TYR A 58 -16.04 -9.57 6.67
C TYR A 58 -15.80 -9.98 8.13
N LEU A 59 -16.44 -9.30 9.07
CA LEU A 59 -16.25 -9.51 10.51
C LEU A 59 -16.94 -10.79 11.05
N SER A 60 -17.96 -11.30 10.34
CA SER A 60 -18.71 -12.52 10.74
C SER A 60 -18.11 -13.81 10.20
N LYS A 61 -16.92 -13.79 9.57
CA LYS A 61 -16.27 -15.01 9.07
C LYS A 61 -15.92 -15.95 10.21
N GLN A 62 -16.23 -17.23 10.02
CA GLN A 62 -15.97 -18.29 11.02
C GLN A 62 -14.65 -19.01 10.71
N ASN A 63 -13.94 -19.44 11.77
CA ASN A 63 -12.70 -20.21 11.67
C ASN A 63 -11.57 -19.50 10.90
N VAL A 64 -11.51 -18.17 11.01
CA VAL A 64 -10.49 -17.35 10.39
C VAL A 64 -9.78 -16.54 11.48
N TYR A 65 -8.46 -16.65 11.55
CA TYR A 65 -7.65 -15.92 12.53
C TYR A 65 -7.75 -14.41 12.34
N GLN A 66 -7.60 -13.95 11.09
CA GLN A 66 -7.73 -12.55 10.70
C GLN A 66 -8.43 -12.40 9.35
N THR A 67 -8.98 -11.25 9.09
CA THR A 67 -9.60 -10.90 7.81
C THR A 67 -9.17 -9.52 7.35
N GLU A 68 -9.13 -9.33 6.02
CA GLU A 68 -9.00 -8.03 5.36
C GLU A 68 -10.35 -7.59 4.80
N PHE A 69 -10.49 -6.31 4.49
CA PHE A 69 -11.73 -5.68 4.03
C PHE A 69 -11.79 -5.45 2.52
N GLY A 70 -11.09 -6.27 1.75
CA GLY A 70 -11.03 -6.17 0.29
C GLY A 70 -10.28 -4.93 -0.20
N SER A 71 -10.51 -4.53 -1.45
CA SER A 71 -9.78 -3.42 -2.08
C SER A 71 -9.97 -2.08 -1.38
N LYS A 72 -11.14 -1.81 -0.80
CA LYS A 72 -11.42 -0.56 -0.08
C LYS A 72 -10.79 -0.50 1.32
N GLY A 73 -10.38 -1.64 1.88
CA GLY A 73 -9.61 -1.72 3.12
C GLY A 73 -8.10 -1.67 2.92
N ARG A 74 -7.65 -1.57 1.67
CA ARG A 74 -6.23 -1.47 1.29
C ARG A 74 -5.91 -0.08 0.77
N GLY A 75 -4.64 0.29 0.82
CA GLY A 75 -4.18 1.56 0.29
C GLY A 75 -4.60 2.78 1.12
N LEU A 76 -4.94 2.57 2.39
CA LEU A 76 -5.36 3.64 3.30
C LEU A 76 -4.22 4.62 3.55
N THR A 77 -4.58 5.87 3.71
CA THR A 77 -3.66 6.95 4.06
C THR A 77 -3.41 7.00 5.56
N GLU A 78 -2.34 7.69 5.98
CA GLU A 78 -2.05 7.95 7.41
C GLU A 78 -3.22 8.63 8.13
N LEU A 79 -3.92 9.55 7.45
CA LEU A 79 -5.10 10.22 8.02
C LEU A 79 -6.25 9.25 8.29
N GLN A 80 -6.51 8.33 7.35
CA GLN A 80 -7.54 7.30 7.53
C GLN A 80 -7.16 6.31 8.63
N LYS A 81 -5.88 5.90 8.67
CA LYS A 81 -5.34 5.07 9.74
C LYS A 81 -5.54 5.73 11.10
N SER A 82 -5.10 6.99 11.26
CA SER A 82 -5.24 7.73 12.51
C SER A 82 -6.70 7.87 12.94
N ALA A 83 -7.60 8.15 11.99
CA ALA A 83 -9.03 8.25 12.29
C ALA A 83 -9.63 6.93 12.78
N ILE A 84 -9.14 5.79 12.30
CA ILE A 84 -9.58 4.46 12.76
C ILE A 84 -8.93 4.11 14.10
N ASP A 85 -7.63 4.42 14.29
CA ASP A 85 -6.93 4.23 15.56
C ASP A 85 -7.63 4.99 16.71
N ASP A 86 -8.10 6.21 16.46
CA ASP A 86 -8.83 7.03 17.42
C ASP A 86 -10.16 6.41 17.90
N LEU A 87 -10.74 5.51 17.10
CA LEU A 87 -11.95 4.76 17.48
C LEU A 87 -11.66 3.71 18.58
N ASN A 88 -10.41 3.35 18.79
CA ASN A 88 -9.97 2.36 19.78
C ASN A 88 -10.75 1.04 19.70
N LEU A 89 -10.98 0.52 18.49
CA LEU A 89 -11.75 -0.70 18.25
C LEU A 89 -10.90 -1.95 18.56
N PRO A 90 -11.34 -2.82 19.47
CA PRO A 90 -10.60 -4.04 19.78
C PRO A 90 -10.45 -4.94 18.55
N GLY A 91 -9.27 -5.49 18.36
CA GLY A 91 -9.00 -6.45 17.28
C GLY A 91 -8.84 -5.83 15.89
N ILE A 92 -8.93 -4.52 15.75
CA ILE A 92 -8.60 -3.80 14.52
C ILE A 92 -7.12 -3.42 14.55
N ASP A 93 -6.43 -3.64 13.42
CA ASP A 93 -5.00 -3.37 13.27
C ASP A 93 -4.67 -3.06 11.82
N PHE A 94 -3.43 -2.71 11.53
CA PHE A 94 -2.97 -2.36 10.20
C PHE A 94 -1.70 -3.11 9.82
N ILE A 95 -1.64 -3.50 8.56
CA ILE A 95 -0.38 -3.90 7.92
C ILE A 95 0.11 -2.67 7.16
N GLU A 96 1.29 -2.18 7.53
CA GLU A 96 1.95 -1.12 6.80
C GLU A 96 2.57 -1.67 5.51
N THR A 97 2.27 -1.01 4.41
CA THR A 97 2.79 -1.29 3.09
C THR A 97 3.28 0.01 2.44
N GLN A 98 3.77 -0.09 1.24
CA GLN A 98 4.19 1.08 0.46
C GLN A 98 3.41 1.14 -0.84
N LYS A 99 3.09 2.36 -1.27
CA LYS A 99 2.56 2.57 -2.62
C LYS A 99 3.29 3.71 -3.32
N ARG A 100 3.31 3.64 -4.64
CA ARG A 100 3.81 4.72 -5.47
C ARG A 100 2.72 5.78 -5.64
N TYR A 101 3.08 7.03 -5.42
CA TYR A 101 2.19 8.18 -5.56
C TYR A 101 2.70 9.09 -6.68
N TYR A 102 1.80 9.51 -7.56
CA TYR A 102 2.07 10.36 -8.71
C TYR A 102 1.32 11.69 -8.52
N PRO A 103 2.01 12.77 -8.08
CA PRO A 103 1.36 14.04 -7.73
C PRO A 103 0.59 14.70 -8.86
N TYR A 104 0.97 14.41 -10.10
CA TYR A 104 0.36 14.97 -11.30
C TYR A 104 -0.61 14.01 -12.01
N GLY A 105 -1.04 12.95 -11.33
CA GLY A 105 -2.01 11.98 -11.87
C GLY A 105 -1.46 11.19 -13.05
N ASP A 106 -2.15 11.27 -14.18
CA ASP A 106 -1.85 10.58 -15.43
C ASP A 106 -0.79 11.26 -16.31
N PHE A 107 -0.26 12.39 -15.85
CA PHE A 107 0.83 13.12 -16.49
C PHE A 107 2.04 12.21 -16.79
N LEU A 108 2.52 12.22 -18.03
CA LEU A 108 3.62 11.36 -18.49
C LEU A 108 3.40 9.86 -18.25
N SER A 109 2.18 9.40 -18.15
CA SER A 109 1.82 8.05 -17.72
C SER A 109 2.55 6.92 -18.45
N TYR A 110 2.76 7.05 -19.77
CA TYR A 110 3.51 6.08 -20.58
C TYR A 110 5.01 6.13 -20.35
N THR A 111 5.56 7.33 -20.09
CA THR A 111 7.00 7.54 -19.89
C THR A 111 7.40 7.16 -18.46
N LEU A 112 6.71 7.70 -17.46
CA LEU A 112 6.94 7.35 -16.04
C LEU A 112 6.57 5.90 -15.81
N GLY A 113 5.44 5.46 -16.36
CA GLY A 113 4.87 4.17 -16.05
C GLY A 113 4.22 4.15 -14.68
N TYR A 114 4.15 2.95 -14.12
CA TYR A 114 3.59 2.74 -12.79
C TYR A 114 4.25 1.56 -12.09
N ALA A 115 4.18 1.57 -10.76
CA ALA A 115 4.57 0.47 -9.89
C ALA A 115 3.36 -0.02 -9.10
N ILE A 116 3.29 -1.33 -8.88
CA ILE A 116 2.24 -2.00 -8.11
C ILE A 116 2.85 -2.87 -7.03
N GLU A 117 2.12 -3.08 -5.95
CA GLU A 117 2.47 -4.06 -4.93
C GLU A 117 2.25 -5.48 -5.50
N LYS A 118 3.28 -6.31 -5.43
CA LYS A 118 3.23 -7.73 -5.76
C LYS A 118 3.62 -8.57 -4.58
N THR A 119 2.88 -9.66 -4.37
CA THR A 119 3.20 -10.67 -3.36
C THR A 119 3.89 -11.85 -4.03
N TYR A 120 4.98 -12.33 -3.45
CA TYR A 120 5.73 -13.49 -3.89
C TYR A 120 6.24 -14.29 -2.69
N ILE A 121 6.71 -15.51 -2.95
CA ILE A 121 7.34 -16.35 -1.92
C ILE A 121 8.85 -16.16 -2.02
N ASP A 122 9.47 -15.77 -0.90
CA ASP A 122 10.92 -15.61 -0.80
C ASP A 122 11.65 -16.98 -0.81
N GLU A 123 12.99 -16.95 -0.86
CA GLU A 123 13.82 -18.16 -0.83
C GLU A 123 13.67 -18.97 0.47
N SER A 124 13.18 -18.35 1.52
CA SER A 124 12.91 -18.97 2.83
C SER A 124 11.50 -19.56 2.94
N GLY A 125 10.66 -19.37 1.90
CA GLY A 125 9.28 -19.84 1.86
C GLY A 125 8.27 -18.91 2.53
N ASN A 126 8.65 -17.67 2.86
CA ASN A 126 7.74 -16.67 3.42
C ASN A 126 7.04 -15.90 2.30
N GLU A 127 5.80 -15.52 2.53
CA GLU A 127 5.08 -14.60 1.68
C GLU A 127 5.54 -13.16 1.98
N VAL A 128 6.07 -12.49 0.98
CA VAL A 128 6.56 -11.11 1.04
C VAL A 128 5.93 -10.26 -0.03
N SER A 129 5.71 -8.99 0.26
CA SER A 129 5.18 -8.01 -0.70
C SER A 129 6.25 -6.98 -1.03
N ALA A 130 6.38 -6.65 -2.30
CA ALA A 130 7.26 -5.58 -2.77
C ALA A 130 6.57 -4.70 -3.82
N LEU A 131 6.99 -3.45 -3.88
CA LEU A 131 6.57 -2.51 -4.90
C LEU A 131 7.41 -2.76 -6.16
N VAL A 132 6.78 -3.12 -7.28
CA VAL A 132 7.44 -3.52 -8.52
C VAL A 132 6.97 -2.65 -9.68
N GLY A 133 7.91 -2.06 -10.39
CA GLY A 133 7.65 -1.28 -11.60
C GLY A 133 7.17 -2.18 -12.76
N GLU A 134 6.03 -1.83 -13.34
CA GLU A 134 5.39 -2.60 -14.43
C GLU A 134 5.58 -2.00 -15.80
N MET A 135 5.76 -0.70 -15.89
CA MET A 135 5.87 0.02 -17.16
C MET A 135 6.79 1.23 -17.04
N GLY A 136 7.29 1.74 -18.17
CA GLY A 136 8.04 2.99 -18.29
C GLY A 136 9.35 3.01 -17.49
N ILE A 137 9.68 4.16 -16.98
CA ILE A 137 10.86 4.40 -16.13
C ILE A 137 10.81 3.58 -14.85
N GLU A 138 9.64 3.46 -14.23
CA GLU A 138 9.44 2.64 -13.02
C GLU A 138 9.90 1.20 -13.24
N LYS A 139 9.58 0.61 -14.40
CA LYS A 139 10.01 -0.74 -14.76
C LYS A 139 11.50 -0.81 -15.12
N GLN A 140 11.95 0.12 -15.96
CA GLN A 140 13.31 0.09 -16.49
C GLN A 140 14.36 0.27 -15.40
N TYR A 141 14.05 1.06 -14.39
CA TYR A 141 14.95 1.38 -13.30
C TYR A 141 14.48 0.80 -11.95
N ASN A 142 13.64 -0.24 -11.99
CA ASN A 142 13.11 -0.87 -10.80
C ASN A 142 14.19 -1.22 -9.78
N ASP A 143 15.27 -1.87 -10.20
CA ASP A 143 16.37 -2.31 -9.32
C ASP A 143 17.10 -1.15 -8.63
N ILE A 144 17.08 0.05 -9.24
CA ILE A 144 17.69 1.26 -8.67
C ILE A 144 16.71 1.94 -7.71
N LEU A 145 15.42 1.95 -8.07
CA LEU A 145 14.36 2.61 -7.31
C LEU A 145 13.93 1.82 -6.06
N SER A 146 13.99 0.48 -6.11
CA SER A 146 13.46 -0.39 -5.04
C SER A 146 14.34 -0.45 -3.80
N GLY A 147 15.65 -0.20 -3.91
CA GLY A 147 16.58 -0.40 -2.81
C GLY A 147 16.78 -1.87 -2.43
N THR A 148 17.02 -2.12 -1.16
CA THR A 148 17.21 -3.47 -0.62
C THR A 148 16.45 -3.62 0.69
N ASP A 149 15.62 -4.63 0.79
CA ASP A 149 14.83 -4.90 2.00
C ASP A 149 15.71 -5.26 3.19
N GLY A 150 15.36 -4.73 4.34
CA GLY A 150 15.92 -5.17 5.61
C GLY A 150 15.21 -6.43 6.10
N TYR A 151 15.85 -7.14 7.03
CA TYR A 151 15.24 -8.30 7.64
C TYR A 151 15.72 -8.51 9.08
N THR A 152 14.88 -9.18 9.86
CA THR A 152 15.21 -9.54 11.23
C THR A 152 15.00 -11.04 11.45
N PHE A 153 16.07 -11.74 11.85
CA PHE A 153 16.00 -13.13 12.27
C PHE A 153 15.88 -13.23 13.78
N TYR A 154 14.95 -14.05 14.24
CA TYR A 154 14.79 -14.41 15.63
C TYR A 154 14.32 -15.87 15.79
N GLN A 155 14.59 -16.47 16.94
CA GLN A 155 14.14 -17.83 17.23
C GLN A 155 12.69 -17.82 17.74
N LYS A 156 11.88 -18.75 17.23
CA LYS A 156 10.52 -18.98 17.68
C LYS A 156 10.41 -20.29 18.46
N ASP A 157 9.54 -20.32 19.43
CA ASP A 157 9.14 -21.56 20.10
C ASP A 157 8.21 -22.41 19.20
N ARG A 158 7.81 -23.58 19.71
CA ARG A 158 6.89 -24.50 19.00
C ARG A 158 5.52 -23.86 18.66
N ASN A 159 5.13 -22.82 19.40
CA ASN A 159 3.86 -22.13 19.23
C ASN A 159 4.00 -20.87 18.34
N GLY A 160 5.20 -20.59 17.83
CA GLY A 160 5.47 -19.45 16.98
C GLY A 160 5.84 -18.16 17.72
N TYR A 161 5.94 -18.17 19.05
CA TYR A 161 6.34 -17.01 19.83
C TYR A 161 7.84 -16.81 19.85
N LYS A 162 8.28 -15.55 19.78
CA LYS A 162 9.69 -15.18 19.91
C LYS A 162 10.23 -15.60 21.27
N ILE A 163 11.35 -16.34 21.28
CA ILE A 163 12.00 -16.79 22.52
C ILE A 163 12.78 -15.62 23.12
N ALA A 164 12.38 -15.20 24.33
CA ALA A 164 13.06 -14.11 25.03
C ALA A 164 14.54 -14.47 25.33
N GLY A 165 15.43 -13.50 25.14
CA GLY A 165 16.87 -13.66 25.39
C GLY A 165 17.67 -14.39 24.31
N THR A 166 17.06 -14.76 23.17
CA THR A 166 17.78 -15.24 21.99
C THR A 166 18.37 -14.09 21.19
N GLN A 167 19.51 -14.36 20.55
CA GLN A 167 20.16 -13.37 19.68
C GLN A 167 19.24 -13.03 18.50
N GLU A 168 19.00 -11.75 18.31
CA GLU A 168 18.30 -11.19 17.16
C GLU A 168 19.33 -10.59 16.21
N VAL A 169 19.22 -10.91 14.94
CA VAL A 169 20.06 -10.33 13.89
C VAL A 169 19.17 -9.49 13.01
N THR A 170 19.39 -8.19 13.05
CA THR A 170 18.68 -7.23 12.22
C THR A 170 19.64 -6.68 11.17
N VAL A 171 19.22 -6.72 9.92
CA VAL A 171 19.87 -6.02 8.80
C VAL A 171 18.91 -4.90 8.40
N GLU A 172 19.41 -3.68 8.43
CA GLU A 172 18.62 -2.52 8.07
C GLU A 172 18.31 -2.47 6.57
N ALA A 173 17.14 -1.94 6.20
CA ALA A 173 16.82 -1.67 4.80
C ALA A 173 17.71 -0.56 4.23
N ILE A 174 17.96 -0.62 2.94
CA ILE A 174 18.69 0.41 2.19
C ILE A 174 17.71 1.00 1.18
N ASP A 175 17.45 2.29 1.29
CA ASP A 175 16.57 3.00 0.37
C ASP A 175 17.09 2.97 -1.07
N GLY A 176 16.18 2.94 -2.03
CA GLY A 176 16.50 3.10 -3.44
C GLY A 176 17.03 4.50 -3.75
N SER A 177 17.57 4.64 -4.94
CA SER A 177 18.10 5.92 -5.42
C SER A 177 17.06 6.72 -6.19
N ASP A 178 17.17 8.04 -6.13
CA ASP A 178 16.35 8.95 -6.95
C ASP A 178 16.82 9.00 -8.39
N ILE A 179 15.89 9.16 -9.31
CA ILE A 179 16.16 9.36 -10.74
C ILE A 179 15.75 10.76 -11.15
N TYR A 180 16.68 11.51 -11.73
CA TYR A 180 16.45 12.84 -12.26
C TYR A 180 16.24 12.78 -13.76
N LEU A 181 15.09 13.30 -14.22
CA LEU A 181 14.75 13.35 -15.64
C LEU A 181 15.09 14.70 -16.22
N SER A 182 15.52 14.72 -17.48
CA SER A 182 15.72 15.95 -18.27
C SER A 182 14.42 16.60 -18.74
N ILE A 183 13.29 16.04 -18.42
CA ILE A 183 11.95 16.55 -18.76
C ILE A 183 11.65 17.77 -17.89
N ASP A 184 11.08 18.83 -18.51
CA ASP A 184 10.48 19.94 -17.80
C ASP A 184 8.96 19.72 -17.69
N ALA A 185 8.47 19.58 -16.46
CA ALA A 185 7.07 19.29 -16.19
C ALA A 185 6.11 20.36 -16.76
N ASN A 186 6.52 21.64 -16.74
CA ASN A 186 5.67 22.72 -17.27
C ASN A 186 5.55 22.64 -18.79
N VAL A 187 6.69 22.42 -19.49
CA VAL A 187 6.69 22.27 -20.94
C VAL A 187 5.84 21.09 -21.37
N GLN A 188 6.01 19.96 -20.69
CA GLN A 188 5.23 18.75 -20.95
C GLN A 188 3.74 18.96 -20.72
N LEU A 189 3.35 19.62 -19.62
CA LEU A 189 1.96 19.94 -19.33
C LEU A 189 1.31 20.78 -20.41
N PHE A 190 2.02 21.80 -20.94
CA PHE A 190 1.55 22.59 -22.06
C PHE A 190 1.34 21.76 -23.33
N LEU A 191 2.23 20.80 -23.60
CA LEU A 191 2.10 19.91 -24.75
C LEU A 191 0.88 18.99 -24.61
N GLU A 192 0.68 18.38 -23.45
CA GLU A 192 -0.49 17.53 -23.17
C GLU A 192 -1.79 18.31 -23.30
N GLN A 193 -1.88 19.49 -22.70
CA GLN A 193 -3.06 20.37 -22.84
C GLN A 193 -3.31 20.80 -24.29
N ALA A 194 -2.28 21.02 -25.06
CA ALA A 194 -2.42 21.36 -26.48
C ALA A 194 -2.98 20.19 -27.28
N LEU A 195 -2.56 18.95 -26.97
CA LEU A 195 -3.06 17.73 -27.60
C LEU A 195 -4.54 17.47 -27.24
N ASP A 196 -4.90 17.57 -25.95
CA ASP A 196 -6.27 17.45 -25.49
C ASP A 196 -7.22 18.46 -26.18
N ASN A 197 -6.76 19.69 -26.34
CA ASN A 197 -7.52 20.72 -27.04
C ASN A 197 -7.74 20.41 -28.54
N VAL A 198 -6.82 19.69 -29.16
CA VAL A 198 -6.93 19.28 -30.58
C VAL A 198 -7.91 18.09 -30.67
N GLU A 199 -7.80 17.11 -29.79
CA GLU A 199 -8.70 15.95 -29.73
C GLU A 199 -10.15 16.39 -29.50
N ASN A 200 -10.39 17.29 -28.55
CA ASN A 200 -11.71 17.86 -28.26
C ASN A 200 -12.34 18.63 -29.43
N LYS A 201 -11.52 19.05 -30.42
CA LYS A 201 -12.01 19.67 -31.67
C LYS A 201 -12.32 18.71 -32.80
N GLY A 202 -12.27 17.39 -32.51
CA GLY A 202 -12.64 16.35 -33.46
C GLY A 202 -11.53 15.98 -34.46
N TYR A 203 -10.32 16.36 -34.21
CA TYR A 203 -9.17 15.88 -34.99
C TYR A 203 -8.65 14.59 -34.33
N SER A 204 -8.79 13.45 -35.01
CA SER A 204 -8.14 12.20 -34.57
C SER A 204 -6.66 12.24 -34.99
N TRP A 205 -5.77 12.25 -34.04
CA TRP A 205 -4.33 12.06 -34.26
C TRP A 205 -3.95 10.63 -33.95
N ASP A 206 -3.24 10.00 -34.87
CA ASP A 206 -2.70 8.66 -34.64
C ASP A 206 -1.42 8.81 -33.81
N TRP A 207 -1.44 8.37 -32.57
CA TRP A 207 -0.34 8.48 -31.60
C TRP A 207 1.00 7.91 -32.10
N TYR A 208 0.96 7.04 -33.11
CA TYR A 208 2.13 6.43 -33.73
C TYR A 208 2.98 7.38 -34.60
N THR A 209 2.50 8.53 -34.94
CA THR A 209 3.20 9.45 -35.84
C THR A 209 3.95 10.58 -35.12
N MET A 210 3.88 10.65 -33.80
CA MET A 210 4.52 11.70 -32.96
C MET A 210 5.74 11.25 -32.15
N LEU A 211 6.18 9.99 -32.29
CA LEU A 211 7.40 9.50 -31.60
C LEU A 211 8.62 9.59 -32.55
#